data_6bfa694b9bf016bf1937ff32e505c624
#
_entry.id   6bfa694b9bf016bf1937ff32e505c624
#
_cell.length_a   1.000
_cell.length_b   1.000
_cell.length_c   1.000
_cell.angle_alpha   90.00
_cell.angle_beta   90.00
_cell.angle_gamma   90.00
#
_symmetry.space_group_name_H-M   'P 1'
#
loop_
_entity.id
_entity.type
_entity.pdbx_description
1 polymer ?
#
loop_
_entity_poly.entity_id
_entity_poly.type
_entity_poly.pdbx_seq_one_letter_code
_entity_poly.pdbx_strand_id
1 'polypeptide(L)'
;MATVIQIKRSPATSAPSSLKLGELAFTYGTGTQGNLGDRIFIGEGGVDSNGDANNVSVIGGQYFTDMLDHVNGTLTGNSAIIADSNLAIDTLNIGNSLTAGG
;
A
#
# COMPACT_ATOMS: atom_id res chain seq x y z
N MET A 1 -3.74 -7.19 32.50
CA MET A 1 -3.50 -8.13 31.38
C MET A 1 -3.78 -7.41 30.05
N ALA A 2 -2.86 -7.49 29.13
CA ALA A 2 -3.07 -6.89 27.81
C ALA A 2 -3.91 -7.80 26.92
N THR A 3 -4.82 -7.21 26.16
CA THR A 3 -5.59 -7.94 25.16
C THR A 3 -4.87 -7.84 23.83
N VAL A 4 -4.65 -8.98 23.19
CA VAL A 4 -4.05 -9.05 21.86
C VAL A 4 -5.14 -9.26 20.83
N ILE A 5 -5.23 -8.34 19.87
CA ILE A 5 -6.14 -8.47 18.74
C ILE A 5 -5.30 -8.71 17.50
N GLN A 6 -5.58 -9.81 16.81
CA GLN A 6 -4.86 -10.14 15.58
C GLN A 6 -5.83 -10.20 14.41
N ILE A 7 -5.37 -9.75 13.25
CA ILE A 7 -6.13 -9.88 12.02
C ILE A 7 -5.67 -11.13 11.28
N LYS A 8 -6.42 -11.52 10.25
CA LYS A 8 -6.01 -12.60 9.36
C LYS A 8 -4.65 -12.26 8.75
N ARG A 9 -3.76 -13.25 8.64
CA ARG A 9 -2.41 -13.01 8.13
C ARG A 9 -1.88 -14.20 7.35
N SER A 10 -0.91 -13.92 6.45
CA SER A 10 -0.31 -14.95 5.61
C SER A 10 1.10 -14.53 5.21
N PRO A 11 2.07 -15.46 5.13
CA PRO A 11 3.41 -15.17 4.61
C PRO A 11 3.43 -15.02 3.08
N ALA A 12 2.28 -15.04 2.44
CA ALA A 12 2.17 -15.00 0.99
C ALA A 12 2.48 -13.62 0.43
N THR A 13 2.62 -13.55 -0.89
CA THR A 13 2.76 -12.31 -1.65
C THR A 13 1.56 -12.11 -2.58
N SER A 14 0.42 -12.68 -2.22
CA SER A 14 -0.82 -12.56 -2.97
C SER A 14 -1.96 -12.18 -2.02
N ALA A 15 -3.01 -11.57 -2.57
CA ALA A 15 -4.17 -11.16 -1.79
C ALA A 15 -4.90 -12.37 -1.20
N PRO A 16 -5.60 -12.20 -0.07
CA PRO A 16 -6.52 -13.22 0.39
C PRO A 16 -7.57 -13.52 -0.67
N SER A 17 -8.00 -14.78 -0.76
CA SER A 17 -9.01 -15.17 -1.74
C SER A 17 -10.39 -14.59 -1.42
N SER A 18 -10.69 -14.39 -0.14
CA SER A 18 -11.94 -13.79 0.30
C SER A 18 -11.79 -13.19 1.69
N LEU A 19 -12.59 -12.15 1.95
CA LEU A 19 -12.70 -11.52 3.27
C LEU A 19 -14.17 -11.24 3.54
N LYS A 20 -14.55 -11.20 4.81
CA LYS A 20 -15.87 -10.69 5.19
C LYS A 20 -15.88 -9.18 5.07
N LEU A 21 -17.05 -8.58 4.95
CA LEU A 21 -17.16 -7.12 4.88
C LEU A 21 -16.58 -6.49 6.15
N GLY A 22 -15.58 -5.63 5.97
CA GLY A 22 -14.89 -4.99 7.09
C GLY A 22 -13.79 -5.82 7.72
N GLU A 23 -13.56 -7.05 7.27
CA GLU A 23 -12.48 -7.89 7.78
C GLU A 23 -11.14 -7.41 7.24
N LEU A 24 -10.12 -7.41 8.12
CA LEU A 24 -8.76 -7.00 7.76
C LEU A 24 -7.87 -8.23 7.58
N ALA A 25 -6.87 -8.11 6.71
CA ALA A 25 -5.88 -9.15 6.49
C ALA A 25 -4.52 -8.53 6.22
N PHE A 26 -3.47 -9.27 6.51
CA PHE A 26 -2.08 -8.82 6.38
C PHE A 26 -1.27 -9.90 5.67
N THR A 27 -0.59 -9.51 4.58
CA THR A 27 0.38 -10.36 3.91
C THR A 27 1.78 -9.88 4.29
N TYR A 28 2.60 -10.79 4.84
CA TYR A 28 3.93 -10.40 5.31
C TYR A 28 5.07 -11.05 4.53
N GLY A 29 4.79 -11.63 3.39
CA GLY A 29 5.84 -11.94 2.42
C GLY A 29 6.43 -10.64 1.87
N THR A 30 7.65 -10.72 1.34
CA THR A 30 8.36 -9.52 0.86
C THR A 30 7.58 -8.87 -0.29
N GLY A 31 7.17 -7.60 -0.08
CA GLY A 31 6.39 -6.85 -1.06
C GLY A 31 7.25 -6.21 -2.13
N THR A 32 6.77 -6.25 -3.37
CA THR A 32 7.37 -5.57 -4.51
C THR A 32 6.27 -4.89 -5.33
N GLN A 33 6.66 -4.12 -6.32
CA GLN A 33 5.69 -3.52 -7.24
C GLN A 33 4.89 -4.58 -7.99
N GLY A 34 5.49 -5.75 -8.21
CA GLY A 34 4.86 -6.82 -8.98
C GLY A 34 4.07 -7.83 -8.17
N ASN A 35 4.01 -7.68 -6.84
CA ASN A 35 3.26 -8.61 -5.99
C ASN A 35 2.46 -7.86 -4.93
N LEU A 36 1.86 -8.60 -3.99
CA LEU A 36 1.00 -8.03 -2.96
C LEU A 36 1.47 -8.40 -1.54
N GLY A 37 2.78 -8.57 -1.37
CA GLY A 37 3.39 -8.72 -0.04
C GLY A 37 3.47 -7.40 0.70
N ASP A 38 3.72 -7.44 2.01
CA ASP A 38 3.85 -6.27 2.89
C ASP A 38 2.64 -5.32 2.80
N ARG A 39 1.44 -5.88 2.69
CA ARG A 39 0.21 -5.10 2.49
C ARG A 39 -0.88 -5.49 3.46
N ILE A 40 -1.75 -4.52 3.75
CA ILE A 40 -2.95 -4.69 4.56
C ILE A 40 -4.17 -4.55 3.64
N PHE A 41 -5.11 -5.47 3.79
CA PHE A 41 -6.32 -5.54 2.96
C PHE A 41 -7.56 -5.38 3.81
N ILE A 42 -8.65 -4.93 3.20
CA ILE A 42 -9.97 -4.90 3.82
C ILE A 42 -11.00 -5.47 2.84
N GLY A 43 -11.97 -6.20 3.38
CA GLY A 43 -13.13 -6.61 2.61
C GLY A 43 -14.10 -5.44 2.49
N GLU A 44 -14.47 -5.09 1.28
CA GLU A 44 -15.34 -3.93 1.05
C GLU A 44 -16.26 -4.14 -0.16
N GLY A 45 -17.09 -3.12 -0.45
CA GLY A 45 -17.95 -3.13 -1.64
C GLY A 45 -19.26 -3.86 -1.45
N GLY A 46 -19.68 -4.11 -0.22
CA GLY A 46 -20.89 -4.87 0.07
C GLY A 46 -20.61 -6.36 0.15
N VAL A 47 -21.65 -7.17 0.25
CA VAL A 47 -21.53 -8.62 0.39
C VAL A 47 -22.12 -9.33 -0.82
N ASP A 48 -21.49 -10.46 -1.17
CA ASP A 48 -21.97 -11.31 -2.24
C ASP A 48 -22.96 -12.36 -1.72
N SER A 49 -23.36 -13.28 -2.60
CA SER A 49 -24.35 -14.31 -2.26
C SER A 49 -23.83 -15.31 -1.24
N ASN A 50 -22.52 -15.39 -1.04
CA ASN A 50 -21.90 -16.29 -0.05
C ASN A 50 -21.66 -15.61 1.30
N GLY A 51 -22.00 -14.32 1.44
CA GLY A 51 -21.77 -13.57 2.66
C GLY A 51 -20.35 -12.99 2.75
N ASP A 52 -19.57 -13.07 1.70
CA ASP A 52 -18.24 -12.51 1.62
C ASP A 52 -18.28 -11.11 1.00
N ALA A 53 -17.25 -10.29 1.29
CA ALA A 53 -17.15 -8.97 0.68
C ALA A 53 -16.96 -9.11 -0.83
N ASN A 54 -17.55 -8.18 -1.58
CA ASN A 54 -17.43 -8.18 -3.04
C ASN A 54 -15.99 -7.94 -3.48
N ASN A 55 -15.21 -7.15 -2.71
CA ASN A 55 -13.86 -6.78 -3.06
C ASN A 55 -12.90 -7.02 -1.89
N VAL A 56 -11.67 -7.40 -2.23
CA VAL A 56 -10.54 -7.45 -1.30
C VAL A 56 -9.60 -6.34 -1.76
N SER A 57 -9.54 -5.25 -1.00
CA SER A 57 -8.85 -4.03 -1.42
C SER A 57 -7.65 -3.75 -0.55
N VAL A 58 -6.54 -3.32 -1.16
CA VAL A 58 -5.34 -2.89 -0.44
C VAL A 58 -5.62 -1.53 0.18
N ILE A 59 -5.33 -1.39 1.49
CA ILE A 59 -5.52 -0.12 2.20
C ILE A 59 -4.26 0.40 2.86
N GLY A 60 -3.13 -0.30 2.73
CA GLY A 60 -1.87 0.15 3.31
C GLY A 60 -0.86 -0.95 3.45
N GLY A 61 0.14 -0.73 4.29
CA GLY A 61 1.15 -1.71 4.60
C GLY A 61 2.57 -1.16 4.48
N GLN A 62 3.54 -1.96 4.92
CA GLN A 62 4.94 -1.56 4.97
C GLN A 62 5.48 -1.17 3.59
N TYR A 63 5.02 -1.85 2.53
CA TYR A 63 5.47 -1.53 1.17
C TYR A 63 5.25 -0.05 0.84
N PHE A 64 4.08 0.48 1.19
CA PHE A 64 3.75 1.89 0.90
C PHE A 64 4.43 2.85 1.87
N THR A 65 4.55 2.45 3.14
CA THR A 65 5.22 3.26 4.15
C THR A 65 6.69 3.49 3.78
N ASP A 66 7.36 2.47 3.27
CA ASP A 66 8.75 2.57 2.84
C ASP A 66 8.93 3.58 1.70
N MET A 67 7.94 3.69 0.80
CA MET A 67 8.01 4.66 -0.29
C MET A 67 7.90 6.11 0.19
N LEU A 68 7.28 6.33 1.36
CA LEU A 68 7.08 7.66 1.92
C LEU A 68 8.13 8.01 2.97
N ASP A 69 8.89 7.04 3.42
CA ASP A 69 9.85 7.19 4.52
C ASP A 69 11.22 7.59 3.97
N HIS A 70 11.44 8.88 3.83
CA HIS A 70 12.73 9.40 3.40
C HIS A 70 13.05 10.72 4.12
N VAL A 71 14.30 11.12 4.07
CA VAL A 71 14.75 12.36 4.67
C VAL A 71 14.20 13.54 3.86
N ASN A 72 13.69 14.55 4.54
CA ASN A 72 13.15 15.74 3.88
C ASN A 72 14.21 16.35 2.96
N GLY A 73 13.81 16.60 1.73
CA GLY A 73 14.70 17.18 0.72
C GLY A 73 15.54 16.16 -0.03
N THR A 74 15.43 14.87 0.33
CA THR A 74 16.21 13.80 -0.32
C THR A 74 15.24 12.71 -0.80
N LEU A 75 15.22 12.45 -2.11
CA LEU A 75 14.50 11.30 -2.65
C LEU A 75 15.44 10.10 -2.66
N THR A 76 14.96 9.00 -2.12
CA THR A 76 15.66 7.72 -2.17
C THR A 76 15.03 6.85 -3.27
N GLY A 77 15.71 5.78 -3.62
CA GLY A 77 15.15 4.82 -4.58
C GLY A 77 13.80 4.30 -4.10
N ASN A 78 12.86 4.15 -5.00
CA ASN A 78 11.51 3.63 -4.75
C ASN A 78 10.65 4.54 -3.86
N SER A 79 11.00 5.83 -3.77
CA SER A 79 10.17 6.81 -3.06
C SER A 79 9.07 7.35 -3.96
N ALA A 80 7.94 7.74 -3.34
CA ALA A 80 6.83 8.36 -4.05
C ALA A 80 7.00 9.87 -4.11
N ILE A 81 6.51 10.48 -5.19
CA ILE A 81 6.39 11.93 -5.32
C ILE A 81 4.89 12.24 -5.37
N ILE A 82 4.45 13.10 -4.45
CA ILE A 82 3.03 13.43 -4.33
C ILE A 82 2.83 14.87 -4.81
N ALA A 83 2.02 15.04 -5.86
CA ALA A 83 1.67 16.36 -6.39
C ALA A 83 0.46 16.94 -5.65
N ASP A 84 0.25 18.25 -5.79
CA ASP A 84 -0.91 18.92 -5.21
C ASP A 84 -2.18 18.72 -6.07
N SER A 85 -3.28 19.37 -5.67
CA SER A 85 -4.56 19.23 -6.37
C SER A 85 -4.57 19.82 -7.78
N ASN A 86 -3.58 20.62 -8.12
CA ASN A 86 -3.42 21.18 -9.45
C ASN A 86 -2.49 20.33 -10.33
N LEU A 87 -2.10 19.14 -9.84
CA LEU A 87 -1.14 18.26 -10.48
C LEU A 87 0.24 18.91 -10.55
N ALA A 88 0.55 19.77 -9.59
CA ALA A 88 1.79 20.53 -9.57
C ALA A 88 2.63 20.22 -8.33
N ILE A 89 3.94 20.44 -8.48
CA ILE A 89 4.92 20.49 -7.41
C ILE A 89 5.40 21.93 -7.35
N ASP A 90 5.19 22.61 -6.24
CA ASP A 90 5.50 24.03 -6.11
C ASP A 90 6.99 24.32 -6.35
N THR A 91 7.86 23.46 -5.83
CA THR A 91 9.30 23.64 -6.01
C THR A 91 9.94 22.29 -6.23
N LEU A 92 10.65 22.16 -7.35
CA LEU A 92 11.46 20.98 -7.63
C LEU A 92 12.91 21.43 -7.81
N ASN A 93 13.78 20.98 -6.91
CA ASN A 93 15.20 21.33 -6.97
C ASN A 93 15.99 20.14 -7.49
N ILE A 94 16.55 20.30 -8.70
CA ILE A 94 17.34 19.24 -9.35
C ILE A 94 18.81 19.59 -9.16
N GLY A 95 19.51 18.77 -8.35
CA GLY A 95 20.91 19.04 -8.01
C GLY A 95 21.91 18.70 -9.12
N ASN A 96 21.52 17.90 -10.09
CA ASN A 96 22.44 17.43 -11.13
C ASN A 96 21.85 17.55 -12.52
N SER A 97 20.91 16.68 -12.88
CA SER A 97 20.36 16.72 -14.23
C SER A 97 18.89 16.36 -14.24
N LEU A 98 18.15 16.97 -15.17
CA LEU A 98 16.78 16.61 -15.47
C LEU A 98 16.74 16.09 -16.90
N THR A 99 16.25 14.85 -17.06
CA THR A 99 16.04 14.28 -18.39
C THR A 99 14.54 14.20 -18.63
N ALA A 100 14.07 14.98 -19.61
CA ALA A 100 12.68 14.88 -20.07
C ALA A 100 12.65 13.92 -21.24
N GLY A 101 11.68 12.98 -21.21
CA GLY A 101 11.54 12.00 -22.26
C GLY A 101 11.22 12.66 -23.60
N GLY A 102 11.81 12.16 -24.66
CA GLY A 102 11.50 12.76 -25.94
C GLY A 102 12.45 12.37 -27.03
#